data_4942227bd9e54d91fa8b3343abbcca58
#
_entry.id   4942227bd9e54d91fa8b3343abbcca58
#
_cell.length_a   1.000
_cell.length_b   1.000
_cell.length_c   1.000
_cell.angle_alpha   90.00
_cell.angle_beta   90.00
_cell.angle_gamma   90.00
#
_symmetry.space_group_name_H-M   'P 1'
#
loop_
_entity.id
_entity.type
_entity.pdbx_description
1 polymer ?
#
loop_
_entity_poly.entity_id
_entity_poly.type
_entity_poly.pdbx_seq_one_letter_code
_entity_poly.pdbx_strand_id
1 'polypeptide(L)'
;PLVTDDPEKLMSADRVIFPGQGEASSTMTYLRERGLDKVICSLRQPVLGICIGMQLMCRHSEEGDTECLGIFDAEVKRFRPQCHEDKVPQMGWNTIVDTRSQLFKGFHEPEFVYFVHSYYVPMNEHTAACTDYTRPYSSALHKENFYATQFHPEKSGPVGERILRNFLELEP
;
A
#
# COMPACT_ATOMS: atom_id res chain seq x y z
N PRO A 1 -12.95 15.10 1.79
CA PRO A 1 -11.85 14.53 2.59
C PRO A 1 -11.12 15.61 3.36
N LEU A 2 -10.61 15.27 4.54
CA LEU A 2 -9.80 16.12 5.38
C LEU A 2 -8.37 15.59 5.41
N VAL A 3 -7.38 16.45 5.16
CA VAL A 3 -5.97 16.12 5.35
C VAL A 3 -5.58 16.56 6.76
N THR A 4 -5.10 15.63 7.59
CA THR A 4 -4.82 15.90 9.00
C THR A 4 -3.81 14.90 9.58
N ASP A 5 -3.06 15.34 10.57
CA ASP A 5 -2.23 14.52 11.46
C ASP A 5 -2.74 14.55 12.92
N ASP A 6 -3.93 15.08 13.13
CA ASP A 6 -4.59 15.14 14.42
C ASP A 6 -5.15 13.75 14.80
N PRO A 7 -4.65 13.12 15.91
CA PRO A 7 -5.10 11.79 16.32
C PRO A 7 -6.62 11.68 16.55
N GLU A 8 -7.25 12.70 17.11
CA GLU A 8 -8.69 12.66 17.39
C GLU A 8 -9.51 12.63 16.10
N LYS A 9 -9.10 13.40 15.09
CA LYS A 9 -9.73 13.42 13.78
C LYS A 9 -9.52 12.11 13.03
N LEU A 10 -8.33 11.52 13.12
CA LEU A 10 -8.05 10.22 12.52
C LEU A 10 -8.90 9.13 13.16
N MET A 11 -8.98 9.08 14.50
CA MET A 11 -9.77 8.07 15.20
C MET A 11 -11.27 8.21 14.99
N SER A 12 -11.78 9.42 14.74
CA SER A 12 -13.21 9.68 14.51
C SER A 12 -13.63 9.62 13.05
N ALA A 13 -12.70 9.48 12.11
CA ALA A 13 -13.02 9.38 10.70
C ALA A 13 -13.67 8.03 10.35
N ASP A 14 -14.61 8.01 9.41
CA ASP A 14 -15.25 6.78 8.93
C ASP A 14 -14.25 5.89 8.18
N ARG A 15 -13.28 6.50 7.50
CA ARG A 15 -12.23 5.83 6.72
C ARG A 15 -10.97 6.66 6.72
N VAL A 16 -9.82 6.00 6.65
CA VAL A 16 -8.53 6.68 6.61
C VAL A 16 -7.75 6.23 5.38
N ILE A 17 -7.22 7.18 4.64
CA ILE A 17 -6.24 6.91 3.58
C ILE A 17 -4.87 7.36 4.10
N PHE A 18 -3.94 6.43 4.07
CA PHE A 18 -2.54 6.66 4.41
C PHE A 18 -1.74 6.73 3.11
N PRO A 19 -1.61 7.92 2.50
CA PRO A 19 -0.89 8.09 1.24
C PRO A 19 0.61 7.97 1.47
N GLY A 20 1.35 7.72 0.41
CA GLY A 20 2.79 7.62 0.49
C GLY A 20 3.48 8.64 -0.39
N GLN A 21 4.19 9.55 0.24
CA GLN A 21 5.20 10.37 -0.41
C GLN A 21 6.42 10.45 0.50
N GLY A 22 7.60 10.40 -0.08
CA GLY A 22 8.84 10.49 0.67
C GLY A 22 9.55 9.16 0.82
N GLU A 23 10.29 9.02 1.87
CA GLU A 23 11.21 7.93 2.15
C GLU A 23 10.84 7.29 3.49
N ALA A 24 11.06 5.97 3.61
CA ALA A 24 10.56 5.20 4.75
C ALA A 24 11.09 5.69 6.10
N SER A 25 12.37 5.94 6.20
CA SER A 25 13.02 6.32 7.46
C SER A 25 12.51 7.68 7.98
N SER A 26 12.48 8.69 7.14
CA SER A 26 12.02 10.03 7.53
C SER A 26 10.53 10.04 7.86
N THR A 27 9.72 9.30 7.12
CA THR A 27 8.28 9.19 7.39
C THR A 27 8.02 8.46 8.72
N MET A 28 8.72 7.36 8.99
CA MET A 28 8.58 6.66 10.28
C MET A 28 9.05 7.53 11.46
N THR A 29 10.10 8.30 11.29
CA THR A 29 10.55 9.28 12.31
C THR A 29 9.46 10.30 12.60
N TYR A 30 8.86 10.88 11.56
CA TYR A 30 7.73 11.81 11.70
C TYR A 30 6.56 11.20 12.45
N LEU A 31 6.16 9.98 12.10
CA LEU A 31 5.04 9.28 12.75
C LEU A 31 5.31 9.03 14.23
N ARG A 32 6.51 8.55 14.56
CA ARG A 32 6.90 8.23 15.94
C ARG A 32 6.99 9.46 16.83
N GLU A 33 7.56 10.54 16.33
CA GLU A 33 7.68 11.80 17.07
C GLU A 33 6.30 12.37 17.48
N ARG A 34 5.26 12.07 16.72
CA ARG A 34 3.89 12.51 16.96
C ARG A 34 2.99 11.43 17.56
N GLY A 35 3.51 10.23 17.81
CA GLY A 35 2.72 9.10 18.29
C GLY A 35 1.70 8.57 17.28
N LEU A 36 1.80 8.98 16.02
CA LEU A 36 0.88 8.57 14.95
C LEU A 36 1.06 7.10 14.55
N ASP A 37 2.23 6.53 14.77
CA ASP A 37 2.50 5.11 14.59
C ASP A 37 1.53 4.26 15.42
N LYS A 38 1.34 4.59 16.68
CA LYS A 38 0.41 3.90 17.58
C LYS A 38 -1.04 4.17 17.21
N VAL A 39 -1.36 5.41 16.82
CA VAL A 39 -2.70 5.78 16.39
C VAL A 39 -3.12 4.96 15.16
N ILE A 40 -2.30 4.93 14.12
CA ILE A 40 -2.59 4.19 12.88
C ILE A 40 -2.81 2.70 13.18
N CYS A 41 -1.94 2.08 13.99
CA CYS A 41 -2.09 0.67 14.36
C CYS A 41 -3.35 0.38 15.18
N SER A 42 -3.90 1.37 15.86
CA SER A 42 -5.10 1.23 16.70
C SER A 42 -6.42 1.45 15.96
N LEU A 43 -6.38 1.95 14.73
CA LEU A 43 -7.58 2.24 13.95
C LEU A 43 -8.43 0.98 13.72
N ARG A 44 -9.76 1.12 13.80
CA ARG A 44 -10.71 0.03 13.60
C ARG A 44 -11.52 0.18 12.32
N GLN A 45 -11.71 1.40 11.85
CA GLN A 45 -12.34 1.69 10.58
C GLN A 45 -11.45 1.27 9.41
N PRO A 46 -11.98 1.16 8.17
CA PRO A 46 -11.16 0.83 7.02
C PRO A 46 -10.02 1.83 6.79
N VAL A 47 -8.82 1.29 6.60
CA VAL A 47 -7.60 2.05 6.33
C VAL A 47 -7.01 1.58 5.00
N LEU A 48 -6.67 2.50 4.11
CA LEU A 48 -6.03 2.22 2.82
C LEU A 48 -4.64 2.85 2.78
N GLY A 49 -3.59 2.01 2.78
CA GLY A 49 -2.23 2.45 2.48
C GLY A 49 -1.96 2.45 0.98
N ILE A 50 -1.34 3.52 0.47
CA ILE A 50 -1.01 3.65 -0.96
C ILE A 50 0.49 3.82 -1.11
N CYS A 51 1.11 3.04 -1.99
CA CYS A 51 2.53 3.08 -2.33
C CYS A 51 3.43 2.92 -1.09
N ILE A 52 4.16 3.95 -0.68
CA ILE A 52 4.95 3.90 0.55
C ILE A 52 4.06 3.69 1.79
N GLY A 53 2.81 4.14 1.77
CA GLY A 53 1.85 3.85 2.84
C GLY A 53 1.65 2.35 3.03
N MET A 54 1.57 1.57 1.96
CA MET A 54 1.57 0.10 2.03
C MET A 54 2.87 -0.44 2.65
N GLN A 55 4.00 0.05 2.20
CA GLN A 55 5.32 -0.40 2.66
C GLN A 55 5.53 -0.11 4.15
N LEU A 56 5.09 1.05 4.63
CA LEU A 56 5.18 1.43 6.03
C LEU A 56 4.24 0.62 6.94
N MET A 57 3.19 0.02 6.40
CA MET A 57 2.33 -0.91 7.15
C MET A 57 2.99 -2.29 7.36
N CYS A 58 4.05 -2.61 6.63
CA CYS A 58 4.84 -3.82 6.82
C CYS A 58 5.69 -3.73 8.10
N ARG A 59 6.41 -4.80 8.42
CA ARG A 59 7.24 -4.87 9.64
C ARG A 59 8.52 -4.08 9.47
N HIS A 60 9.20 -4.23 8.34
CA HIS A 60 10.53 -3.67 8.08
C HIS A 60 10.68 -3.34 6.59
N SER A 61 11.49 -2.32 6.29
CA SER A 61 11.85 -1.94 4.92
C SER A 61 13.36 -1.86 4.76
N GLU A 62 13.88 -2.42 3.66
CA GLU A 62 15.27 -2.23 3.25
C GLU A 62 15.59 -0.75 2.94
N GLU A 63 14.57 0.06 2.65
CA GLU A 63 14.76 1.50 2.45
C GLU A 63 15.15 2.17 3.77
N GLY A 64 16.41 2.58 3.85
CA GLY A 64 16.96 3.18 5.06
C GLY A 64 17.03 2.23 6.25
N ASP A 65 16.96 0.90 6.04
CA ASP A 65 16.95 -0.12 7.10
C ASP A 65 15.96 0.27 8.23
N THR A 66 14.69 0.38 7.87
CA THR A 66 13.67 1.02 8.71
C THR A 66 12.70 0.02 9.31
N GLU A 67 12.57 0.00 10.65
CA GLU A 67 11.44 -0.61 11.33
C GLU A 67 10.17 0.20 11.06
N CYS A 68 9.12 -0.49 10.59
CA CYS A 68 7.87 0.13 10.20
C CYS A 68 6.73 -0.20 11.17
N LEU A 69 5.47 -0.05 10.76
CA LEU A 69 4.30 -0.16 11.66
C LEU A 69 4.01 -1.61 12.11
N GLY A 70 4.42 -2.61 11.34
CA GLY A 70 4.23 -4.01 11.71
C GLY A 70 2.79 -4.51 11.65
N ILE A 71 1.92 -3.85 10.91
CA ILE A 71 0.53 -4.29 10.69
C ILE A 71 0.51 -5.59 9.89
N PHE A 72 1.29 -5.64 8.81
CA PHE A 72 1.55 -6.85 8.04
C PHE A 72 2.90 -7.44 8.44
N ASP A 73 2.93 -8.74 8.72
CA ASP A 73 4.19 -9.46 8.97
C ASP A 73 4.89 -9.76 7.63
N ALA A 74 5.46 -8.72 7.05
CA ALA A 74 6.15 -8.76 5.77
C ALA A 74 7.34 -7.81 5.76
N GLU A 75 8.33 -8.11 4.93
CA GLU A 75 9.50 -7.26 4.70
C GLU A 75 9.43 -6.61 3.32
N VAL A 76 9.74 -5.32 3.27
CA VAL A 76 9.88 -4.57 2.02
C VAL A 76 11.30 -4.71 1.52
N LYS A 77 11.47 -5.13 0.27
CA LYS A 77 12.76 -5.38 -0.35
C LYS A 77 12.99 -4.48 -1.55
N ARG A 78 14.25 -4.19 -1.84
CA ARG A 78 14.61 -3.43 -3.04
C ARG A 78 14.60 -4.33 -4.27
N PHE A 79 14.06 -3.84 -5.39
CA PHE A 79 14.25 -4.49 -6.67
C PHE A 79 15.74 -4.54 -7.03
N ARG A 80 16.17 -5.72 -7.47
CA ARG A 80 17.54 -5.95 -7.95
C ARG A 80 17.47 -6.40 -9.41
N PRO A 81 17.86 -5.54 -10.36
CA PRO A 81 17.87 -5.88 -11.77
C PRO A 81 18.66 -7.16 -12.03
N GLN A 82 18.11 -8.06 -12.83
CA GLN A 82 18.76 -9.29 -13.27
C GLN A 82 19.30 -9.18 -14.69
N CYS A 83 18.77 -8.23 -15.47
CA CYS A 83 19.19 -7.93 -16.83
C CYS A 83 19.11 -6.44 -17.11
N HIS A 84 19.59 -6.02 -18.28
CA HIS A 84 19.66 -4.59 -18.64
C HIS A 84 18.26 -3.97 -18.84
N GLU A 85 17.27 -4.76 -19.19
CA GLU A 85 15.89 -4.34 -19.40
C GLU A 85 15.15 -4.07 -18.08
N ASP A 86 15.61 -4.64 -16.99
CA ASP A 86 15.03 -4.45 -15.66
C ASP A 86 15.37 -3.06 -15.13
N LYS A 87 14.41 -2.16 -15.17
CA LYS A 87 14.59 -0.79 -14.67
C LYS A 87 14.08 -0.64 -13.26
N VAL A 88 14.85 0.11 -12.44
CA VAL A 88 14.45 0.50 -11.09
C VAL A 88 14.54 2.02 -11.00
N PRO A 89 13.43 2.71 -10.67
CA PRO A 89 12.13 2.17 -10.24
C PRO A 89 11.34 1.48 -11.37
N GLN A 90 10.43 0.57 -10.99
CA GLN A 90 9.31 0.21 -11.85
C GLN A 90 8.45 1.46 -12.02
N MET A 91 8.29 1.92 -13.26
CA MET A 91 7.53 3.13 -13.55
C MET A 91 6.68 2.89 -14.79
N GLY A 92 5.36 3.03 -14.65
CA GLY A 92 4.41 2.85 -15.74
C GLY A 92 3.27 1.89 -15.40
N TRP A 93 2.55 1.48 -16.44
CA TRP A 93 1.39 0.62 -16.34
C TRP A 93 1.80 -0.84 -16.34
N ASN A 94 1.19 -1.62 -15.45
CA ASN A 94 1.35 -3.07 -15.39
C ASN A 94 0.06 -3.70 -14.86
N THR A 95 -0.07 -5.01 -14.98
CA THR A 95 -1.28 -5.73 -14.63
C THR A 95 -1.30 -6.19 -13.18
N ILE A 96 -2.51 -6.27 -12.63
CA ILE A 96 -2.79 -6.98 -11.39
C ILE A 96 -3.63 -8.22 -11.69
N VAL A 97 -3.32 -9.31 -11.01
CA VAL A 97 -4.01 -10.61 -11.09
C VAL A 97 -4.16 -11.20 -9.68
N ASP A 98 -4.88 -12.31 -9.57
CA ASP A 98 -5.13 -13.00 -8.29
C ASP A 98 -5.73 -12.07 -7.22
N THR A 99 -6.69 -11.27 -7.61
CA THR A 99 -7.37 -10.31 -6.73
C THR A 99 -8.28 -11.02 -5.73
N ARG A 100 -8.09 -10.75 -4.43
CA ARG A 100 -8.74 -11.52 -3.34
C ARG A 100 -9.39 -10.65 -2.26
N SER A 101 -9.58 -9.36 -2.53
CA SER A 101 -10.11 -8.42 -1.55
C SER A 101 -11.35 -7.73 -2.08
N GLN A 102 -12.18 -7.21 -1.19
CA GLN A 102 -13.34 -6.39 -1.55
C GLN A 102 -12.97 -5.13 -2.33
N LEU A 103 -11.72 -4.67 -2.24
CA LEU A 103 -11.21 -3.58 -3.09
C LEU A 103 -11.37 -3.88 -4.58
N PHE A 104 -11.31 -5.15 -4.95
CA PHE A 104 -11.32 -5.61 -6.33
C PHE A 104 -12.68 -6.16 -6.79
N LYS A 105 -13.74 -5.83 -6.05
CA LYS A 105 -15.09 -6.22 -6.44
C LYS A 105 -15.43 -5.69 -7.83
N GLY A 106 -15.90 -6.59 -8.71
CA GLY A 106 -16.26 -6.27 -10.08
C GLY A 106 -15.09 -6.20 -11.06
N PHE A 107 -13.90 -6.70 -10.67
CA PHE A 107 -12.73 -6.76 -11.54
C PHE A 107 -12.79 -7.95 -12.51
N HIS A 108 -12.29 -7.72 -13.71
CA HIS A 108 -12.07 -8.73 -14.75
C HIS A 108 -10.58 -8.78 -15.06
N GLU A 109 -9.88 -9.72 -14.45
CA GLU A 109 -8.43 -9.87 -14.59
C GLU A 109 -7.99 -10.25 -16.01
N PRO A 110 -6.85 -9.73 -16.50
CA PRO A 110 -5.96 -8.76 -15.84
C PRO A 110 -6.47 -7.32 -15.98
N GLU A 111 -6.24 -6.50 -14.97
CA GLU A 111 -6.51 -5.06 -15.01
C GLU A 111 -5.20 -4.28 -14.94
N PHE A 112 -5.11 -3.16 -15.67
CA PHE A 112 -3.93 -2.31 -15.69
C PHE A 112 -4.01 -1.20 -14.65
N VAL A 113 -2.92 -1.03 -13.90
CA VAL A 113 -2.75 0.02 -12.91
C VAL A 113 -1.37 0.67 -13.02
N TYR A 114 -1.21 1.86 -12.44
CA TYR A 114 0.02 2.63 -12.55
C TYR A 114 0.94 2.43 -11.34
N PHE A 115 2.20 2.10 -11.61
CA PHE A 115 3.26 1.90 -10.63
C PHE A 115 4.37 2.94 -10.75
N VAL A 116 4.92 3.34 -9.61
CA VAL A 116 6.20 4.04 -9.53
C VAL A 116 6.84 3.72 -8.17
N HIS A 117 7.74 2.72 -8.13
CA HIS A 117 8.37 2.29 -6.89
C HIS A 117 9.66 1.52 -7.15
N SER A 118 10.58 1.59 -6.19
CA SER A 118 11.88 0.88 -6.21
C SER A 118 11.94 -0.28 -5.23
N TYR A 119 10.97 -0.36 -4.32
CA TYR A 119 10.87 -1.41 -3.30
C TYR A 119 9.54 -2.13 -3.45
N TYR A 120 9.50 -3.39 -3.07
CA TYR A 120 8.34 -4.26 -3.22
C TYR A 120 8.15 -5.15 -1.98
N VAL A 121 6.94 -5.66 -1.81
CA VAL A 121 6.60 -6.64 -0.79
C VAL A 121 6.50 -8.02 -1.46
N PRO A 122 7.33 -9.01 -1.04
CA PRO A 122 7.21 -10.37 -1.57
C PRO A 122 5.82 -10.95 -1.32
N MET A 123 5.45 -11.95 -2.11
CA MET A 123 4.23 -12.73 -1.87
C MET A 123 4.21 -13.29 -0.46
N ASN A 124 3.10 -13.14 0.24
CA ASN A 124 2.92 -13.58 1.62
C ASN A 124 1.45 -13.93 1.90
N GLU A 125 1.13 -14.32 3.12
CA GLU A 125 -0.23 -14.70 3.53
C GLU A 125 -1.28 -13.57 3.42
N HIS A 126 -0.84 -12.31 3.40
CA HIS A 126 -1.73 -11.15 3.29
C HIS A 126 -1.88 -10.63 1.85
N THR A 127 -1.25 -11.28 0.88
CA THR A 127 -1.32 -10.86 -0.51
C THR A 127 -2.75 -10.85 -1.03
N ALA A 128 -3.20 -9.70 -1.49
CA ALA A 128 -4.54 -9.47 -2.02
C ALA A 128 -4.57 -9.25 -3.54
N ALA A 129 -3.44 -8.99 -4.16
CA ALA A 129 -3.23 -8.98 -5.62
C ALA A 129 -1.76 -9.18 -5.92
N CYS A 130 -1.48 -9.73 -7.10
CA CYS A 130 -0.15 -10.04 -7.58
C CYS A 130 0.17 -9.28 -8.86
N THR A 131 1.42 -8.88 -9.00
CA THR A 131 1.99 -8.32 -10.23
C THR A 131 3.33 -8.98 -10.51
N ASP A 132 3.65 -9.18 -11.78
CA ASP A 132 4.96 -9.68 -12.21
C ASP A 132 5.79 -8.53 -12.78
N TYR A 133 6.91 -8.26 -12.15
CA TYR A 133 7.94 -7.34 -12.61
C TYR A 133 9.29 -7.78 -12.04
N THR A 134 10.19 -8.28 -12.90
CA THR A 134 11.42 -8.98 -12.54
C THR A 134 11.17 -10.24 -11.72
N ARG A 135 10.11 -10.24 -10.93
CA ARG A 135 9.59 -11.36 -10.12
C ARG A 135 8.14 -11.11 -9.77
N PRO A 136 7.37 -12.14 -9.42
CA PRO A 136 6.06 -11.96 -8.81
C PRO A 136 6.20 -11.29 -7.43
N TYR A 137 5.32 -10.32 -7.14
CA TYR A 137 5.28 -9.65 -5.84
C TYR A 137 3.85 -9.24 -5.48
N SER A 138 3.64 -8.87 -4.21
CA SER A 138 2.35 -8.39 -3.72
C SER A 138 2.10 -6.96 -4.20
N SER A 139 1.17 -6.78 -5.11
CA SER A 139 0.72 -5.44 -5.53
C SER A 139 -0.41 -4.89 -4.67
N ALA A 140 -1.02 -5.73 -3.82
CA ALA A 140 -1.95 -5.32 -2.77
C ALA A 140 -1.87 -6.27 -1.58
N LEU A 141 -2.16 -5.74 -0.39
CA LEU A 141 -2.25 -6.48 0.87
C LEU A 141 -3.60 -6.22 1.54
N HIS A 142 -4.07 -7.19 2.30
CA HIS A 142 -5.26 -7.06 3.13
C HIS A 142 -5.13 -7.89 4.42
N LYS A 143 -5.45 -7.25 5.53
CA LYS A 143 -5.58 -7.89 6.86
C LYS A 143 -6.60 -7.11 7.67
N GLU A 144 -7.69 -7.77 8.06
CA GLU A 144 -8.75 -7.15 8.87
C GLU A 144 -9.27 -5.85 8.23
N ASN A 145 -9.17 -4.71 8.92
CA ASN A 145 -9.58 -3.40 8.42
C ASN A 145 -8.49 -2.67 7.60
N PHE A 146 -7.29 -3.27 7.47
CA PHE A 146 -6.18 -2.68 6.75
C PHE A 146 -6.10 -3.21 5.33
N TYR A 147 -6.14 -2.30 4.37
CA TYR A 147 -5.99 -2.52 2.94
C TYR A 147 -4.81 -1.72 2.44
N ALA A 148 -4.11 -2.23 1.44
CA ALA A 148 -2.98 -1.51 0.89
C ALA A 148 -2.75 -1.84 -0.59
N THR A 149 -2.30 -0.85 -1.36
CA THR A 149 -1.92 -1.02 -2.77
C THR A 149 -0.51 -0.46 -3.00
N GLN A 150 0.31 -1.19 -3.76
CA GLN A 150 1.61 -0.70 -4.20
C GLN A 150 1.47 0.32 -5.33
N PHE A 151 0.50 0.08 -6.21
CA PHE A 151 0.17 1.03 -7.28
C PHE A 151 -0.61 2.22 -6.73
N HIS A 152 -0.72 3.25 -7.56
CA HIS A 152 -1.45 4.46 -7.25
C HIS A 152 -2.86 4.41 -7.87
N PRO A 153 -3.92 4.11 -7.09
CA PRO A 153 -5.29 4.12 -7.63
C PRO A 153 -5.66 5.48 -8.24
N GLU A 154 -5.22 6.57 -7.62
CA GLU A 154 -5.48 7.94 -8.08
C GLU A 154 -4.84 8.26 -9.44
N LYS A 155 -3.89 7.44 -9.90
CA LYS A 155 -3.22 7.54 -11.20
C LYS A 155 -3.58 6.40 -12.15
N SER A 156 -4.50 5.54 -11.77
CA SER A 156 -4.83 4.32 -12.50
C SER A 156 -6.14 4.40 -13.31
N GLY A 157 -6.61 5.61 -13.60
CA GLY A 157 -7.80 5.83 -14.44
C GLY A 157 -9.06 5.18 -13.89
N PRO A 158 -9.95 4.64 -14.76
CA PRO A 158 -11.22 4.04 -14.35
C PRO A 158 -11.06 2.84 -13.40
N VAL A 159 -9.99 2.06 -13.55
CA VAL A 159 -9.68 0.93 -12.67
C VAL A 159 -9.39 1.44 -11.25
N GLY A 160 -8.56 2.47 -11.14
CA GLY A 160 -8.23 3.10 -9.86
C GLY A 160 -9.44 3.77 -9.22
N GLU A 161 -10.28 4.43 -10.00
CA GLU A 161 -11.54 5.00 -9.50
C GLU A 161 -12.45 3.94 -8.90
N ARG A 162 -12.57 2.77 -9.54
CA ARG A 162 -13.34 1.65 -9.02
C ARG A 162 -12.80 1.14 -7.69
N ILE A 163 -11.48 1.03 -7.57
CA ILE A 163 -10.82 0.62 -6.31
C ILE A 163 -11.14 1.61 -5.18
N LEU A 164 -10.99 2.90 -5.45
CA LEU A 164 -11.30 3.93 -4.45
C LEU A 164 -12.78 3.94 -4.08
N ARG A 165 -13.68 3.75 -5.05
CA ARG A 165 -15.11 3.61 -4.79
C ARG A 165 -15.40 2.38 -3.93
N ASN A 166 -14.84 1.22 -4.27
CA ASN A 166 -14.99 0.00 -3.48
C ASN A 166 -14.50 0.22 -2.04
N PHE A 167 -13.37 0.92 -1.85
CA PHE A 167 -12.88 1.26 -0.52
C PHE A 167 -13.87 2.15 0.25
N LEU A 168 -14.45 3.15 -0.41
CA LEU A 168 -15.44 4.04 0.22
C LEU A 168 -16.75 3.33 0.58
N GLU A 169 -17.05 2.21 -0.06
CA GLU A 169 -18.25 1.40 0.19
C GLU A 169 -18.01 0.28 1.22
N LEU A 170 -16.77 0.08 1.70
CA LEU A 170 -16.51 -0.90 2.76
C LEU A 170 -17.27 -0.52 4.02
N GLU A 171 -17.89 -1.50 4.64
CA GLU A 171 -18.51 -1.31 5.95
C GLU A 171 -17.42 -1.24 7.03
N PRO A 172 -17.63 -0.40 8.04
CA PRO A 172 -16.69 -0.28 9.17
C PRO A 172 -16.56 -1.58 9.97
#